data_c7757e750d3251e9d0706c7b9c257ee3
#
_entry.id   c7757e750d3251e9d0706c7b9c257ee3
#
_cell.length_a   1.000
_cell.length_b   1.000
_cell.length_c   1.000
_cell.angle_alpha   90.00
_cell.angle_beta   90.00
_cell.angle_gamma   90.00
#
_symmetry.space_group_name_H-M   'P 1'
#
loop_
_entity.id
_entity.type
_entity.pdbx_description
1 polymer ?
#
loop_
_entity_poly.entity_id
_entity_poly.type
_entity_poly.pdbx_seq_one_letter_code
_entity_poly.pdbx_strand_id
1 'polypeptide(L)'
;MPSRFTELHFIGRTLRAAFFAALAARAFAEDVKPREFFADQPKGLGEHFTAWKLNYVGEVFGNLSGGMKQGAVYEGYVKLGLGINLEKLAGWKDTVFYANFLYPHGASPTLNYVGDLNVVSNIDAYDSARIFKCWVQKNFAEDRFSLRVGLMAVDKEFFASENAGLFLNSGFGTFPVISQDVVAPVYPVSAPGVRLMWKASKALSFRVALFSGDVSTPTLNQHNTRWNLQAGEGAAVFAEAAYKTHAADGGLRGTYKLGGFYYSKSFDDLSGGEKHHGNYGVYAIADQQVWHAGAQGLGVFGRFAFAPEDRNLVAFDTEAGVTCTGLLPGRDGDVLSAGVVFAKVSSEARDAQGEPFPTHHETALEVSYQASVNDWLTVQPDFQYVFNPGAVRSGRDAVVAGLRFSLSF
;
A
#
# COMPACT_ATOMS: atom_id res chain seq x y z
N MET A 1 19.12 -42.79 18.58
CA MET A 1 18.16 -42.10 19.47
C MET A 1 18.32 -40.62 19.24
N PRO A 2 17.43 -39.95 18.50
CA PRO A 2 17.39 -38.47 18.45
C PRO A 2 16.46 -37.95 19.54
N SER A 3 16.89 -36.86 20.15
CA SER A 3 16.36 -36.30 21.39
C SER A 3 15.00 -35.67 21.24
N ARG A 4 14.07 -36.02 22.13
CA ARG A 4 12.72 -35.46 22.29
C ARG A 4 12.66 -33.96 22.75
N PHE A 5 13.76 -33.25 22.68
CA PHE A 5 13.84 -31.85 23.17
C PHE A 5 13.47 -30.77 22.13
N THR A 6 13.43 -31.12 20.86
CA THR A 6 13.13 -30.14 19.76
C THR A 6 11.64 -29.91 19.55
N GLU A 7 10.79 -30.90 19.83
CA GLU A 7 9.33 -30.75 19.63
C GLU A 7 8.63 -29.91 20.70
N LEU A 8 9.12 -29.91 21.93
CA LEU A 8 8.52 -29.11 23.02
C LEU A 8 8.72 -27.60 22.89
N HIS A 9 9.76 -27.16 22.15
CA HIS A 9 9.99 -25.73 21.91
C HIS A 9 9.11 -25.13 20.83
N PHE A 10 8.68 -25.93 19.86
CA PHE A 10 7.80 -25.46 18.78
C PHE A 10 6.34 -25.32 19.27
N ILE A 11 5.86 -26.28 20.04
CA ILE A 11 4.52 -26.26 20.62
C ILE A 11 4.34 -25.11 21.66
N GLY A 12 5.39 -24.81 22.42
CA GLY A 12 5.38 -23.71 23.39
C GLY A 12 5.31 -22.31 22.76
N ARG A 13 5.84 -22.13 21.56
CA ARG A 13 5.78 -20.85 20.83
C ARG A 13 4.43 -20.61 20.17
N THR A 14 3.82 -21.64 19.58
CA THR A 14 2.48 -21.57 18.99
C THR A 14 1.38 -21.39 20.03
N LEU A 15 1.48 -22.03 21.19
CA LEU A 15 0.55 -21.86 22.30
C LEU A 15 0.65 -20.47 22.96
N ARG A 16 1.83 -19.86 23.04
CA ARG A 16 2.00 -18.49 23.53
C ARG A 16 1.42 -17.46 22.58
N ALA A 17 1.57 -17.62 21.27
CA ALA A 17 0.96 -16.75 20.26
C ALA A 17 -0.58 -16.84 20.30
N ALA A 18 -1.13 -18.06 20.40
CA ALA A 18 -2.57 -18.28 20.52
C ALA A 18 -3.14 -17.77 21.88
N PHE A 19 -2.37 -17.86 22.97
CA PHE A 19 -2.79 -17.34 24.28
C PHE A 19 -2.79 -15.81 24.34
N PHE A 20 -1.82 -15.14 23.69
CA PHE A 20 -1.82 -13.68 23.57
C PHE A 20 -2.95 -13.18 22.66
N ALA A 21 -3.27 -13.89 21.58
CA ALA A 21 -4.40 -13.58 20.72
C ALA A 21 -5.74 -13.74 21.46
N ALA A 22 -5.88 -14.78 22.30
CA ALA A 22 -7.09 -15.02 23.09
C ALA A 22 -7.26 -14.04 24.28
N LEU A 23 -6.15 -13.55 24.87
CA LEU A 23 -6.21 -12.52 25.92
C LEU A 23 -6.54 -11.14 25.34
N ALA A 24 -6.02 -10.81 24.16
CA ALA A 24 -6.37 -9.60 23.42
C ALA A 24 -7.86 -9.58 23.04
N ALA A 25 -8.41 -10.72 22.58
CA ALA A 25 -9.81 -10.83 22.17
C ALA A 25 -10.81 -10.58 23.33
N ARG A 26 -10.43 -10.78 24.59
CA ARG A 26 -11.31 -10.54 25.76
C ARG A 26 -11.28 -9.11 26.29
N ALA A 27 -10.24 -8.33 25.98
CA ALA A 27 -10.09 -6.96 26.48
C ALA A 27 -10.68 -5.88 25.55
N PHE A 28 -11.14 -6.23 24.33
CA PHE A 28 -11.44 -5.28 23.26
C PHE A 28 -12.81 -5.44 22.60
N ALA A 29 -13.78 -6.08 23.27
CA ALA A 29 -15.15 -6.18 22.79
C ALA A 29 -15.96 -4.93 23.17
N GLU A 30 -15.64 -3.76 22.62
CA GLU A 30 -16.54 -2.61 22.56
C GLU A 30 -16.50 -2.01 21.15
N ASP A 31 -17.67 -1.96 20.52
CA ASP A 31 -18.15 -1.38 19.28
C ASP A 31 -17.25 -0.37 18.52
N VAL A 32 -16.21 -0.83 17.83
CA VAL A 32 -15.53 -0.06 16.80
C VAL A 32 -15.80 -0.70 15.43
N LYS A 33 -16.63 -0.07 14.62
CA LYS A 33 -16.94 -0.56 13.27
C LYS A 33 -15.66 -0.65 12.41
N PRO A 34 -15.31 -1.81 11.84
CA PRO A 34 -14.02 -2.06 11.17
C PRO A 34 -13.70 -1.16 9.97
N ARG A 35 -14.71 -0.54 9.34
CA ARG A 35 -14.56 0.30 8.13
C ARG A 35 -13.92 1.68 8.34
N GLU A 36 -13.87 2.19 9.58
CA GLU A 36 -13.42 3.57 9.83
C GLU A 36 -11.90 3.72 10.04
N PHE A 37 -11.18 2.63 10.25
CA PHE A 37 -9.75 2.67 10.58
C PHE A 37 -8.80 2.52 9.37
N PHE A 38 -9.30 2.21 8.18
CA PHE A 38 -8.49 2.13 6.94
C PHE A 38 -8.25 3.50 6.28
N ALA A 39 -9.05 4.51 6.59
CA ALA A 39 -8.64 5.88 6.34
C ALA A 39 -7.57 6.24 7.39
N ASP A 40 -6.48 6.88 6.97
CA ASP A 40 -5.39 7.36 7.84
C ASP A 40 -5.83 8.43 8.86
N GLN A 41 -7.10 8.54 9.13
CA GLN A 41 -7.66 9.40 10.17
C GLN A 41 -8.46 8.56 11.14
N PRO A 42 -8.17 8.60 12.42
CA PRO A 42 -9.00 7.99 13.43
C PRO A 42 -10.36 8.73 13.51
N LYS A 43 -11.29 8.34 12.67
CA LYS A 43 -12.70 8.66 12.89
C LYS A 43 -13.15 7.79 14.06
N GLY A 44 -13.67 8.33 15.11
CA GLY A 44 -14.13 7.58 16.26
C GLY A 44 -13.41 7.85 17.58
N LEU A 45 -12.37 8.70 17.58
CA LEU A 45 -11.85 9.32 18.81
C LEU A 45 -12.87 10.32 19.44
N GLY A 46 -14.13 10.27 18.99
CA GLY A 46 -15.20 11.16 19.48
C GLY A 46 -15.54 10.95 20.97
N GLU A 47 -15.60 9.72 21.46
CA GLU A 47 -16.06 9.42 22.82
C GLU A 47 -14.93 9.05 23.80
N HIS A 48 -13.84 8.42 23.30
CA HIS A 48 -12.70 8.01 24.10
C HIS A 48 -11.45 8.83 23.78
N PHE A 49 -10.55 8.99 24.75
CA PHE A 49 -9.27 9.68 24.54
C PHE A 49 -8.24 8.83 23.79
N THR A 50 -8.44 7.48 23.73
CA THR A 50 -7.57 6.54 22.99
C THR A 50 -8.39 5.57 22.16
N ALA A 51 -7.84 5.17 21.01
CA ALA A 51 -8.35 4.07 20.21
C ALA A 51 -7.19 3.15 19.78
N TRP A 52 -7.39 1.84 19.92
CA TRP A 52 -6.43 0.82 19.54
C TRP A 52 -6.97 0.01 18.38
N LYS A 53 -6.07 -0.48 17.55
CA LYS A 53 -6.41 -1.42 16.48
C LYS A 53 -5.30 -2.43 16.31
N LEU A 54 -5.68 -3.72 16.32
CA LEU A 54 -4.81 -4.82 15.97
C LEU A 54 -5.27 -5.44 14.67
N ASN A 55 -4.37 -5.51 13.68
CA ASN A 55 -4.59 -6.22 12.44
C ASN A 55 -3.54 -7.31 12.28
N TYR A 56 -3.98 -8.46 11.81
CA TYR A 56 -3.12 -9.49 11.27
C TYR A 56 -3.54 -9.79 9.84
N VAL A 57 -2.59 -9.78 8.91
CA VAL A 57 -2.79 -10.26 7.54
C VAL A 57 -1.80 -11.38 7.32
N GLY A 58 -2.27 -12.49 6.80
CA GLY A 58 -1.43 -13.60 6.39
C GLY A 58 -1.89 -14.10 5.03
N GLU A 59 -0.94 -14.60 4.23
CA GLU A 59 -1.25 -15.12 2.92
C GLU A 59 -0.28 -16.21 2.48
N VAL A 60 -0.77 -17.08 1.61
CA VAL A 60 0.04 -18.06 0.89
C VAL A 60 -0.09 -17.74 -0.58
N PHE A 61 1.04 -17.57 -1.27
CA PHE A 61 1.11 -17.48 -2.72
C PHE A 61 1.95 -18.63 -3.29
N GLY A 62 1.43 -19.25 -4.36
CA GLY A 62 2.11 -20.30 -5.11
C GLY A 62 2.29 -19.88 -6.58
N ASN A 63 3.53 -19.90 -7.08
CA ASN A 63 3.80 -19.88 -8.51
C ASN A 63 3.64 -21.29 -9.08
N LEU A 64 2.58 -21.50 -9.85
CA LEU A 64 2.16 -22.79 -10.38
C LEU A 64 2.91 -23.14 -11.67
N SER A 65 3.30 -22.14 -12.47
CA SER A 65 4.09 -22.32 -13.68
C SER A 65 4.80 -21.04 -14.10
N GLY A 66 5.89 -21.17 -14.84
CA GLY A 66 6.67 -20.04 -15.35
C GLY A 66 7.43 -19.28 -14.27
N GLY A 67 7.67 -17.99 -14.48
CA GLY A 67 8.51 -17.18 -13.60
C GLY A 67 9.92 -17.74 -13.45
N MET A 68 10.58 -17.48 -12.32
CA MET A 68 11.91 -18.00 -12.03
C MET A 68 11.89 -19.50 -11.68
N LYS A 69 10.93 -19.95 -10.87
CA LYS A 69 10.71 -21.35 -10.49
C LYS A 69 9.35 -21.56 -9.84
N GLN A 70 8.84 -22.79 -9.86
CA GLN A 70 7.62 -23.16 -9.15
C GLN A 70 7.87 -23.28 -7.65
N GLY A 71 6.84 -23.00 -6.85
CA GLY A 71 6.86 -23.15 -5.39
C GLY A 71 5.86 -22.26 -4.71
N ALA A 72 5.75 -22.36 -3.40
CA ALA A 72 4.83 -21.57 -2.60
C ALA A 72 5.53 -21.04 -1.34
N VAL A 73 5.10 -19.88 -0.90
CA VAL A 73 5.57 -19.23 0.33
C VAL A 73 4.39 -18.72 1.14
N TYR A 74 4.66 -18.54 2.42
CA TYR A 74 3.82 -17.81 3.34
C TYR A 74 4.46 -16.49 3.71
N GLU A 75 3.67 -15.42 3.73
CA GLU A 75 4.04 -14.13 4.28
C GLU A 75 2.88 -13.51 5.06
N GLY A 76 3.17 -12.51 5.87
CA GLY A 76 2.14 -11.80 6.61
C GLY A 76 2.69 -10.63 7.40
N TYR A 77 1.81 -9.89 8.06
CA TYR A 77 2.21 -8.87 9.02
C TYR A 77 1.26 -8.78 10.22
N VAL A 78 1.81 -8.35 11.35
CA VAL A 78 1.06 -7.81 12.48
C VAL A 78 1.14 -6.28 12.44
N LYS A 79 0.02 -5.58 12.60
CA LYS A 79 -0.02 -4.13 12.74
C LYS A 79 -0.81 -3.74 13.97
N LEU A 80 -0.15 -3.06 14.91
CA LEU A 80 -0.76 -2.51 16.11
C LEU A 80 -0.77 -0.97 16.01
N GLY A 81 -1.95 -0.37 16.01
CA GLY A 81 -2.16 1.08 15.94
C GLY A 81 -2.67 1.65 17.25
N LEU A 82 -2.22 2.88 17.57
CA LEU A 82 -2.69 3.68 18.68
C LEU A 82 -3.04 5.08 18.19
N GLY A 83 -4.28 5.50 18.37
CA GLY A 83 -4.74 6.87 18.21
C GLY A 83 -5.00 7.52 19.58
N ILE A 84 -4.62 8.78 19.74
CA ILE A 84 -4.87 9.58 20.95
C ILE A 84 -5.52 10.91 20.57
N ASN A 85 -6.66 11.20 21.14
CA ASN A 85 -7.27 12.54 21.05
C ASN A 85 -6.57 13.47 22.04
N LEU A 86 -5.69 14.35 21.54
CA LEU A 86 -4.93 15.28 22.37
C LEU A 86 -5.78 16.42 22.95
N GLU A 87 -6.93 16.72 22.37
CA GLU A 87 -7.87 17.66 22.96
C GLU A 87 -8.41 17.14 24.29
N LYS A 88 -8.83 15.87 24.31
CA LYS A 88 -9.33 15.22 25.53
C LYS A 88 -8.23 14.94 26.56
N LEU A 89 -7.03 14.57 26.08
CA LEU A 89 -5.91 14.24 26.97
C LEU A 89 -5.23 15.48 27.54
N ALA A 90 -5.00 16.52 26.72
CA ALA A 90 -4.12 17.66 27.05
C ALA A 90 -4.74 19.03 26.72
N GLY A 91 -6.00 19.09 26.31
CA GLY A 91 -6.67 20.35 25.91
C GLY A 91 -6.20 20.92 24.56
N TRP A 92 -5.47 20.15 23.74
CA TRP A 92 -5.00 20.59 22.43
C TRP A 92 -6.13 20.44 21.40
N LYS A 93 -6.91 21.48 21.28
CA LYS A 93 -8.11 21.50 20.42
C LYS A 93 -7.83 21.00 19.02
N ASP A 94 -8.74 20.16 18.48
CA ASP A 94 -8.71 19.60 17.12
C ASP A 94 -7.38 18.88 16.77
N THR A 95 -6.71 18.27 17.75
CA THR A 95 -5.40 17.65 17.59
C THR A 95 -5.43 16.16 17.93
N VAL A 96 -4.81 15.36 17.07
CA VAL A 96 -4.71 13.90 17.19
C VAL A 96 -3.26 13.47 17.07
N PHE A 97 -2.83 12.55 17.94
CA PHE A 97 -1.61 11.77 17.79
C PHE A 97 -1.96 10.38 17.27
N TYR A 98 -1.13 9.84 16.40
CA TYR A 98 -1.23 8.46 15.93
C TYR A 98 0.15 7.83 15.83
N ALA A 99 0.27 6.59 16.30
CA ALA A 99 1.44 5.75 16.06
C ALA A 99 1.01 4.33 15.70
N ASN A 100 1.79 3.65 14.87
CA ASN A 100 1.62 2.23 14.66
C ASN A 100 2.96 1.49 14.61
N PHE A 101 2.90 0.26 15.11
CA PHE A 101 3.95 -0.73 15.02
C PHE A 101 3.58 -1.73 13.94
N LEU A 102 4.55 -2.13 13.13
CA LEU A 102 4.41 -3.08 12.04
C LEU A 102 5.45 -4.20 12.19
N TYR A 103 5.01 -5.44 11.99
CA TYR A 103 5.90 -6.60 11.95
C TYR A 103 5.57 -7.46 10.73
N PRO A 104 6.11 -7.12 9.52
CA PRO A 104 6.09 -8.03 8.38
C PRO A 104 7.01 -9.21 8.65
N HIS A 105 6.64 -10.39 8.11
CA HIS A 105 7.38 -11.64 8.29
C HIS A 105 7.02 -12.64 7.20
N GLY A 106 7.93 -13.54 6.89
CA GLY A 106 7.72 -14.59 5.92
C GLY A 106 8.66 -14.51 4.73
N ALA A 107 8.22 -14.94 3.56
CA ALA A 107 9.05 -14.99 2.38
C ALA A 107 8.32 -14.44 1.15
N SER A 108 8.99 -13.61 0.39
CA SER A 108 8.50 -12.95 -0.82
C SER A 108 8.17 -13.96 -1.93
N PRO A 109 6.94 -13.99 -2.46
CA PRO A 109 6.62 -14.77 -3.65
C PRO A 109 7.36 -14.25 -4.89
N THR A 110 7.50 -12.94 -5.03
CA THR A 110 8.20 -12.27 -6.14
C THR A 110 9.68 -12.64 -6.15
N LEU A 111 10.41 -12.41 -5.05
CA LEU A 111 11.86 -12.65 -4.99
C LEU A 111 12.22 -14.13 -5.05
N ASN A 112 11.33 -15.01 -4.58
CA ASN A 112 11.65 -16.45 -4.50
C ASN A 112 11.20 -17.24 -5.73
N TYR A 113 10.13 -16.80 -6.43
CA TYR A 113 9.50 -17.66 -7.43
C TYR A 113 9.09 -16.95 -8.73
N VAL A 114 8.57 -15.73 -8.69
CA VAL A 114 8.01 -15.07 -9.89
C VAL A 114 9.02 -14.19 -10.59
N GLY A 115 9.66 -13.27 -9.89
CA GLY A 115 10.65 -12.33 -10.43
C GLY A 115 10.02 -11.13 -11.16
N ASP A 116 8.81 -10.77 -10.80
CA ASP A 116 8.02 -9.71 -11.41
C ASP A 116 8.38 -8.31 -10.89
N LEU A 117 8.14 -7.29 -11.74
CA LEU A 117 8.30 -5.86 -11.37
C LEU A 117 7.13 -5.35 -10.52
N ASN A 118 5.92 -5.83 -10.83
CA ASN A 118 4.69 -5.35 -10.20
C ASN A 118 4.41 -5.96 -8.82
N VAL A 119 5.28 -6.84 -8.35
CA VAL A 119 5.23 -7.52 -7.05
C VAL A 119 3.88 -8.17 -6.74
N VAL A 120 3.83 -9.49 -6.73
CA VAL A 120 2.62 -10.32 -6.55
C VAL A 120 1.75 -9.86 -5.37
N SER A 121 2.37 -9.42 -4.29
CA SER A 121 1.68 -9.06 -3.06
C SER A 121 2.02 -7.66 -2.57
N ASN A 122 0.98 -6.87 -2.25
CA ASN A 122 1.11 -5.53 -1.68
C ASN A 122 1.50 -5.52 -0.19
N ILE A 123 1.72 -6.70 0.43
CA ILE A 123 2.28 -6.82 1.77
C ILE A 123 3.68 -7.45 1.77
N ASP A 124 4.21 -7.77 0.60
CA ASP A 124 5.58 -8.28 0.46
C ASP A 124 6.58 -7.31 1.07
N ALA A 125 7.37 -7.79 2.03
CA ALA A 125 8.33 -6.99 2.76
C ALA A 125 9.34 -7.88 3.49
N TYR A 126 10.52 -7.32 3.77
CA TYR A 126 11.53 -7.99 4.60
C TYR A 126 11.10 -8.06 6.07
N ASP A 127 11.50 -9.12 6.75
CA ASP A 127 11.22 -9.34 8.18
C ASP A 127 11.76 -8.20 9.04
N SER A 128 10.88 -7.49 9.73
CA SER A 128 11.32 -6.45 10.65
C SER A 128 10.23 -6.02 11.63
N ALA A 129 10.62 -5.85 12.87
CA ALA A 129 9.77 -5.19 13.87
C ALA A 129 10.07 -3.69 13.84
N ARG A 130 9.09 -2.84 13.47
CA ARG A 130 9.34 -1.41 13.18
C ARG A 130 8.24 -0.47 13.60
N ILE A 131 8.62 0.76 13.89
CA ILE A 131 7.68 1.88 13.94
C ILE A 131 7.39 2.28 12.48
N PHE A 132 6.14 2.09 12.03
CA PHE A 132 5.80 2.42 10.64
C PHE A 132 5.30 3.86 10.51
N LYS A 133 4.43 4.30 11.42
CA LYS A 133 3.93 5.69 11.44
C LYS A 133 3.97 6.24 12.87
N CYS A 134 4.31 7.52 13.01
CA CYS A 134 4.28 8.23 14.28
C CYS A 134 4.14 9.73 14.01
N TRP A 135 2.93 10.28 14.13
CA TRP A 135 2.67 11.66 13.74
C TRP A 135 1.62 12.35 14.62
N VAL A 136 1.65 13.67 14.60
CA VAL A 136 0.61 14.55 15.15
C VAL A 136 -0.09 15.27 13.99
N GLN A 137 -1.41 15.33 14.03
CA GLN A 137 -2.22 16.11 13.10
C GLN A 137 -3.07 17.12 13.87
N LYS A 138 -3.07 18.36 13.39
CA LYS A 138 -3.98 19.42 13.81
C LYS A 138 -4.87 19.85 12.67
N ASN A 139 -6.15 19.99 12.95
CA ASN A 139 -7.14 20.55 12.03
C ASN A 139 -7.41 22.02 12.37
N PHE A 140 -7.76 22.80 11.35
CA PHE A 140 -8.04 24.24 11.47
C PHE A 140 -9.25 24.64 10.63
N ALA A 141 -9.86 25.78 10.99
CA ALA A 141 -10.95 26.40 10.24
C ALA A 141 -12.06 25.39 9.91
N GLU A 142 -12.61 24.73 10.94
CA GLU A 142 -13.70 23.74 10.80
C GLU A 142 -13.34 22.59 9.84
N ASP A 143 -12.16 22.00 10.02
CA ASP A 143 -11.60 20.91 9.21
C ASP A 143 -11.30 21.27 7.74
N ARG A 144 -11.32 22.55 7.36
CA ARG A 144 -10.93 22.99 6.01
C ARG A 144 -9.44 22.82 5.75
N PHE A 145 -8.62 22.93 6.78
CA PHE A 145 -7.16 22.69 6.69
C PHE A 145 -6.74 21.64 7.71
N SER A 146 -5.75 20.82 7.34
CA SER A 146 -5.07 19.96 8.31
C SER A 146 -3.57 19.95 8.05
N LEU A 147 -2.81 20.06 9.14
CA LEU A 147 -1.35 19.94 9.16
C LEU A 147 -0.99 18.66 9.90
N ARG A 148 -0.16 17.80 9.27
CA ARG A 148 0.37 16.58 9.88
C ARG A 148 1.89 16.65 9.85
N VAL A 149 2.52 16.30 10.96
CA VAL A 149 3.98 16.32 11.13
C VAL A 149 4.40 15.03 11.82
N GLY A 150 5.45 14.40 11.34
CA GLY A 150 6.04 13.21 11.93
C GLY A 150 6.46 12.17 10.92
N LEU A 151 6.52 10.91 11.35
CA LEU A 151 6.88 9.76 10.53
C LEU A 151 5.65 9.28 9.76
N MET A 152 5.70 9.39 8.43
CA MET A 152 4.55 9.12 7.55
C MET A 152 4.97 8.33 6.32
N ALA A 153 3.98 7.67 5.69
CA ALA A 153 4.08 7.07 4.38
C ALA A 153 3.07 7.73 3.43
N VAL A 154 3.40 7.81 2.14
CA VAL A 154 2.59 8.53 1.14
C VAL A 154 1.46 7.68 0.57
N ASP A 155 1.60 6.36 0.53
CA ASP A 155 0.75 5.40 -0.17
C ASP A 155 -0.74 5.43 0.21
N LYS A 156 -1.07 5.91 1.41
CA LYS A 156 -2.46 6.00 1.87
C LYS A 156 -3.06 7.40 1.78
N GLU A 157 -2.25 8.41 1.51
CA GLU A 157 -2.72 9.80 1.36
C GLU A 157 -2.70 10.27 -0.08
N PHE A 158 -1.65 9.92 -0.81
CA PHE A 158 -1.45 10.22 -2.22
C PHE A 158 -1.70 8.97 -3.04
N PHE A 159 -2.03 9.12 -4.30
CA PHE A 159 -2.27 8.07 -5.29
C PHE A 159 -3.13 6.86 -4.83
N ALA A 160 -3.81 6.94 -3.71
CA ALA A 160 -4.74 5.89 -3.27
C ALA A 160 -6.00 5.89 -4.14
N SER A 161 -6.43 4.70 -4.58
CA SER A 161 -7.68 4.43 -5.28
C SER A 161 -8.55 3.50 -4.43
N GLU A 162 -9.85 3.78 -4.34
CA GLU A 162 -10.77 2.94 -3.56
C GLU A 162 -10.98 1.57 -4.22
N ASN A 163 -11.10 1.54 -5.55
CA ASN A 163 -11.29 0.30 -6.30
C ASN A 163 -9.99 -0.47 -6.47
N ALA A 164 -8.88 0.20 -6.85
CA ALA A 164 -7.59 -0.47 -6.98
C ALA A 164 -7.06 -1.02 -5.66
N GLY A 165 -7.41 -0.41 -4.53
CA GLY A 165 -7.04 -0.88 -3.18
C GLY A 165 -7.65 -2.21 -2.75
N LEU A 166 -8.53 -2.82 -3.56
CA LEU A 166 -9.14 -4.13 -3.33
C LEU A 166 -8.32 -5.29 -3.90
N PHE A 167 -7.30 -4.98 -4.71
CA PHE A 167 -6.40 -5.94 -5.32
C PHE A 167 -5.21 -6.27 -4.42
N LEU A 168 -4.56 -7.42 -4.66
CA LEU A 168 -3.42 -7.91 -3.90
C LEU A 168 -2.09 -7.58 -4.55
N ASN A 169 -2.02 -7.52 -5.88
CA ASN A 169 -0.80 -7.12 -6.58
C ASN A 169 -0.41 -5.68 -6.22
N SER A 170 0.87 -5.47 -5.93
CA SER A 170 1.40 -4.20 -5.43
C SER A 170 1.24 -3.03 -6.43
N GLY A 171 1.23 -3.31 -7.73
CA GLY A 171 1.04 -2.31 -8.78
C GLY A 171 -0.29 -1.55 -8.64
N PHE A 172 -1.35 -2.20 -8.17
CA PHE A 172 -2.62 -1.52 -7.89
C PHE A 172 -2.56 -0.61 -6.64
N GLY A 173 -1.58 -0.81 -5.76
CA GLY A 173 -1.36 0.02 -4.57
C GLY A 173 -0.49 1.23 -4.87
N THR A 174 0.80 1.00 -5.11
CA THR A 174 1.80 2.02 -5.43
C THR A 174 2.20 1.88 -6.89
N PHE A 175 2.14 2.96 -7.63
CA PHE A 175 2.57 2.99 -9.03
C PHE A 175 3.99 2.43 -9.21
N PRO A 176 4.24 1.52 -10.16
CA PRO A 176 5.59 1.05 -10.49
C PRO A 176 6.60 2.17 -10.75
N VAL A 177 6.20 3.26 -11.41
CA VAL A 177 6.99 4.51 -11.57
C VAL A 177 7.47 5.10 -10.24
N ILE A 178 6.79 4.82 -9.12
CA ILE A 178 7.22 5.27 -7.80
C ILE A 178 8.01 4.18 -7.08
N SER A 179 7.50 2.94 -7.06
CA SER A 179 8.08 1.87 -6.26
C SER A 179 9.39 1.32 -6.81
N GLN A 180 9.61 1.41 -8.14
CA GLN A 180 10.82 0.91 -8.81
C GLN A 180 11.87 2.00 -9.05
N ASP A 181 11.48 3.28 -9.13
CA ASP A 181 12.35 4.35 -9.60
C ASP A 181 12.92 5.22 -8.48
N VAL A 182 12.16 5.38 -7.39
CA VAL A 182 12.56 6.24 -6.28
C VAL A 182 12.38 5.53 -4.94
N VAL A 183 13.25 5.83 -3.99
CA VAL A 183 13.13 5.29 -2.62
C VAL A 183 12.06 6.10 -1.88
N ALA A 184 10.79 5.83 -2.21
CA ALA A 184 9.65 6.54 -1.66
C ALA A 184 9.28 6.04 -0.25
N PRO A 185 8.72 6.90 0.62
CA PRO A 185 8.16 6.47 1.89
C PRO A 185 6.80 5.77 1.68
N VAL A 186 6.84 4.55 1.14
CA VAL A 186 5.71 3.63 0.95
C VAL A 186 5.90 2.38 1.78
N TYR A 187 4.82 1.63 2.05
CA TYR A 187 4.93 0.37 2.79
C TYR A 187 6.10 -0.50 2.25
N PRO A 188 6.93 -1.09 3.13
CA PRO A 188 6.90 -1.08 4.60
C PRO A 188 7.72 0.06 5.25
N VAL A 189 8.16 1.06 4.49
CA VAL A 189 8.99 2.15 4.99
C VAL A 189 8.21 3.46 5.08
N SER A 190 8.69 4.36 5.92
CA SER A 190 8.16 5.71 6.08
C SER A 190 9.28 6.70 6.35
N ALA A 191 9.03 7.98 6.17
CA ALA A 191 10.00 9.05 6.37
C ALA A 191 9.45 10.16 7.26
N PRO A 192 10.32 10.91 7.95
CA PRO A 192 9.94 12.17 8.57
C PRO A 192 9.45 13.16 7.51
N GLY A 193 8.34 13.83 7.80
CA GLY A 193 7.76 14.78 6.85
C GLY A 193 6.69 15.68 7.44
N VAL A 194 6.22 16.59 6.61
CA VAL A 194 5.13 17.53 6.89
C VAL A 194 4.12 17.45 5.74
N ARG A 195 2.85 17.32 6.06
CA ARG A 195 1.77 17.33 5.08
C ARG A 195 0.73 18.40 5.41
N LEU A 196 0.41 19.25 4.43
CA LEU A 196 -0.70 20.17 4.45
C LEU A 196 -1.82 19.65 3.54
N MET A 197 -3.06 19.69 4.01
CA MET A 197 -4.27 19.43 3.22
C MET A 197 -5.20 20.65 3.31
N TRP A 198 -5.77 21.01 2.18
CA TRP A 198 -6.80 22.04 2.05
C TRP A 198 -8.04 21.49 1.35
N LYS A 199 -9.19 21.52 2.04
CA LYS A 199 -10.52 21.25 1.46
C LYS A 199 -11.07 22.59 0.94
N ALA A 200 -10.87 22.87 -0.34
CA ALA A 200 -11.37 24.08 -0.98
C ALA A 200 -12.90 24.10 -1.04
N SER A 201 -13.52 22.92 -1.20
CA SER A 201 -14.97 22.70 -1.13
C SER A 201 -15.26 21.28 -0.61
N LYS A 202 -16.55 20.89 -0.56
CA LYS A 202 -16.95 19.50 -0.27
C LYS A 202 -16.45 18.52 -1.33
N ALA A 203 -16.27 18.99 -2.58
CA ALA A 203 -15.86 18.19 -3.70
C ALA A 203 -14.33 18.25 -3.97
N LEU A 204 -13.70 19.40 -3.74
CA LEU A 204 -12.33 19.66 -4.17
C LEU A 204 -11.39 19.79 -2.98
N SER A 205 -10.31 19.02 -2.99
CA SER A 205 -9.23 19.08 -1.99
C SER A 205 -7.85 19.04 -2.64
N PHE A 206 -6.89 19.67 -1.96
CA PHE A 206 -5.49 19.70 -2.35
C PHE A 206 -4.63 19.19 -1.20
N ARG A 207 -3.59 18.43 -1.53
CA ARG A 207 -2.58 17.96 -0.58
C ARG A 207 -1.20 18.28 -1.10
N VAL A 208 -0.31 18.68 -0.19
CA VAL A 208 1.12 18.76 -0.46
C VAL A 208 1.86 18.19 0.74
N ALA A 209 2.92 17.44 0.49
CA ALA A 209 3.78 16.92 1.54
C ALA A 209 5.25 17.07 1.16
N LEU A 210 6.06 17.35 2.17
CA LEU A 210 7.52 17.38 2.10
C LEU A 210 8.05 16.30 3.03
N PHE A 211 8.92 15.44 2.51
CA PHE A 211 9.59 14.37 3.24
C PHE A 211 11.10 14.50 3.16
N SER A 212 11.82 13.86 4.09
CA SER A 212 13.23 13.54 3.86
C SER A 212 13.39 12.78 2.55
N GLY A 213 14.37 13.12 1.74
CA GLY A 213 14.67 12.44 0.48
C GLY A 213 15.32 11.06 0.66
N ASP A 214 15.67 10.69 1.89
CA ASP A 214 16.19 9.38 2.26
C ASP A 214 15.29 8.71 3.29
N VAL A 215 14.76 7.54 2.93
CA VAL A 215 14.03 6.66 3.85
C VAL A 215 14.95 5.63 4.51
N SER A 216 16.26 5.67 4.21
CA SER A 216 17.28 4.69 4.57
C SER A 216 17.04 3.27 4.02
N THR A 217 18.11 2.53 3.84
CA THR A 217 17.98 1.11 3.42
C THR A 217 17.49 0.25 4.59
N PRO A 218 16.89 -0.92 4.31
CA PRO A 218 16.48 -1.88 5.33
C PRO A 218 17.60 -2.26 6.29
N THR A 219 18.82 -2.42 5.80
CA THR A 219 20.00 -2.78 6.60
C THR A 219 20.45 -1.67 7.56
N LEU A 220 20.27 -0.40 7.17
CA LEU A 220 20.69 0.74 7.98
C LEU A 220 19.60 1.17 8.97
N ASN A 221 18.31 0.93 8.67
CA ASN A 221 17.18 1.40 9.45
C ASN A 221 16.07 0.35 9.58
N GLN A 222 16.45 -0.87 9.93
CA GLN A 222 15.53 -2.02 10.02
C GLN A 222 14.28 -1.74 10.87
N HIS A 223 14.42 -1.00 11.97
CA HIS A 223 13.36 -0.69 12.92
C HIS A 223 12.68 0.65 12.68
N ASN A 224 13.14 1.40 11.65
CA ASN A 224 12.67 2.75 11.32
C ASN A 224 12.77 3.74 12.49
N THR A 225 13.87 3.67 13.25
CA THR A 225 14.17 4.52 14.41
C THR A 225 15.26 5.57 14.11
N ARG A 226 15.90 5.50 12.94
CA ARG A 226 16.87 6.48 12.46
C ARG A 226 16.17 7.42 11.50
N TRP A 227 16.02 8.67 11.91
CA TRP A 227 15.33 9.70 11.12
C TRP A 227 16.37 10.66 10.57
N ASN A 228 16.76 10.42 9.32
CA ASN A 228 17.73 11.27 8.64
C ASN A 228 17.06 12.56 8.15
N LEU A 229 17.57 13.70 8.58
CA LEU A 229 17.18 15.03 8.13
C LEU A 229 18.44 15.81 7.68
N GLN A 230 19.41 15.12 7.06
CA GLN A 230 20.66 15.74 6.61
C GLN A 230 20.42 16.43 5.26
N ALA A 231 21.01 17.60 5.10
CA ALA A 231 20.86 18.40 3.87
C ALA A 231 21.34 17.67 2.59
N GLY A 232 22.31 16.76 2.71
CA GLY A 232 22.85 15.97 1.59
C GLY A 232 21.90 14.90 1.05
N GLU A 233 20.88 14.49 1.82
CA GLU A 233 19.91 13.46 1.41
C GLU A 233 18.78 14.01 0.51
N GLY A 234 18.72 15.33 0.36
CA GLY A 234 17.67 15.99 -0.43
C GLY A 234 16.29 15.95 0.25
N ALA A 235 15.28 16.27 -0.54
CA ALA A 235 13.89 16.28 -0.14
C ALA A 235 13.01 15.64 -1.19
N ALA A 236 11.91 15.02 -0.76
CA ALA A 236 10.85 14.51 -1.63
C ALA A 236 9.58 15.33 -1.42
N VAL A 237 9.00 15.85 -2.49
CA VAL A 237 7.74 16.59 -2.48
C VAL A 237 6.69 15.79 -3.22
N PHE A 238 5.49 15.65 -2.62
CA PHE A 238 4.32 15.09 -3.27
C PHE A 238 3.20 16.12 -3.26
N ALA A 239 2.47 16.24 -4.38
CA ALA A 239 1.31 17.11 -4.49
C ALA A 239 0.17 16.39 -5.21
N GLU A 240 -1.07 16.60 -4.75
CA GLU A 240 -2.27 15.97 -5.33
C GLU A 240 -3.48 16.90 -5.20
N ALA A 241 -4.22 17.06 -6.30
CA ALA A 241 -5.57 17.59 -6.32
C ALA A 241 -6.55 16.42 -6.46
N ALA A 242 -7.62 16.42 -5.66
CA ALA A 242 -8.64 15.39 -5.70
C ALA A 242 -10.04 16.04 -5.82
N TYR A 243 -10.81 15.60 -6.82
CA TYR A 243 -12.19 15.97 -7.02
C TYR A 243 -13.11 14.77 -6.77
N LYS A 244 -14.11 14.93 -5.90
CA LYS A 244 -15.08 13.90 -5.57
C LYS A 244 -16.45 14.31 -6.04
N THR A 245 -17.09 13.47 -6.84
CA THR A 245 -18.51 13.62 -7.11
C THR A 245 -19.29 13.15 -5.88
N HIS A 246 -20.32 13.91 -5.50
CA HIS A 246 -21.17 13.55 -4.38
C HIS A 246 -22.40 12.81 -4.93
N ALA A 247 -22.78 11.74 -4.25
CA ALA A 247 -24.07 11.09 -4.48
C ALA A 247 -25.20 11.90 -3.82
N ALA A 248 -25.36 13.18 -4.21
CA ALA A 248 -26.56 13.90 -3.88
C ALA A 248 -27.70 13.29 -4.69
N ASP A 249 -28.80 12.95 -4.04
CA ASP A 249 -30.05 12.47 -4.68
C ASP A 249 -29.88 11.13 -5.47
N GLY A 250 -29.07 10.19 -4.98
CA GLY A 250 -28.92 8.88 -5.62
C GLY A 250 -27.94 8.84 -6.79
N GLY A 251 -27.12 9.86 -6.99
CA GLY A 251 -26.07 9.90 -8.00
C GLY A 251 -24.92 8.91 -7.76
N LEU A 252 -24.20 8.59 -8.82
CA LEU A 252 -23.05 7.70 -8.78
C LEU A 252 -21.81 8.41 -8.19
N ARG A 253 -21.08 7.74 -7.31
CA ARG A 253 -19.87 8.27 -6.65
C ARG A 253 -18.68 8.15 -7.59
N GLY A 254 -17.85 9.21 -7.63
CA GLY A 254 -16.59 9.21 -8.37
C GLY A 254 -15.52 9.97 -7.61
N THR A 255 -14.25 9.58 -7.81
CA THR A 255 -13.08 10.29 -7.30
C THR A 255 -12.05 10.39 -8.41
N TYR A 256 -11.65 11.63 -8.75
CA TYR A 256 -10.67 11.91 -9.78
C TYR A 256 -9.50 12.64 -9.16
N LYS A 257 -8.28 12.22 -9.46
CA LYS A 257 -7.07 12.78 -8.88
C LYS A 257 -6.04 13.08 -9.95
N LEU A 258 -5.31 14.16 -9.74
CA LEU A 258 -4.13 14.53 -10.50
C LEU A 258 -3.04 14.88 -9.50
N GLY A 259 -1.88 14.27 -9.63
CA GLY A 259 -0.77 14.48 -8.71
C GLY A 259 0.58 14.29 -9.36
N GLY A 260 1.62 14.48 -8.56
CA GLY A 260 3.00 14.26 -8.96
C GLY A 260 3.93 14.29 -7.77
N PHE A 261 5.19 13.94 -8.06
CA PHE A 261 6.27 13.94 -7.10
C PHE A 261 7.53 14.59 -7.68
N TYR A 262 8.39 15.08 -6.79
CA TYR A 262 9.72 15.59 -7.12
C TYR A 262 10.70 15.22 -6.02
N TYR A 263 11.86 14.69 -6.40
CA TYR A 263 13.01 14.42 -5.53
C TYR A 263 14.16 15.35 -5.89
N SER A 264 14.73 16.03 -4.91
CA SER A 264 15.77 17.05 -5.15
C SER A 264 17.19 16.51 -5.19
N LYS A 265 17.43 15.22 -4.84
CA LYS A 265 18.77 14.62 -4.95
C LYS A 265 19.16 14.34 -6.39
N SER A 266 20.45 14.05 -6.61
CA SER A 266 20.94 13.66 -7.94
C SER A 266 20.66 12.19 -8.23
N PHE A 267 20.35 11.88 -9.48
CA PHE A 267 20.11 10.54 -10.03
C PHE A 267 21.11 10.26 -11.13
N ASP A 268 21.57 9.01 -11.23
CA ASP A 268 22.46 8.59 -12.30
C ASP A 268 21.69 8.57 -13.62
N ASP A 269 22.34 9.01 -14.70
CA ASP A 269 21.84 8.85 -16.05
C ASP A 269 22.03 7.39 -16.48
N LEU A 270 20.97 6.72 -16.94
CA LEU A 270 21.00 5.29 -17.29
C LEU A 270 21.81 5.01 -18.54
N SER A 271 22.01 6.00 -19.42
CA SER A 271 22.88 5.88 -20.60
C SER A 271 24.36 6.13 -20.30
N GLY A 272 24.70 6.43 -19.03
CA GLY A 272 26.08 6.73 -18.60
C GLY A 272 26.51 8.18 -18.84
N GLY A 273 25.56 9.08 -19.04
CA GLY A 273 25.77 10.53 -19.14
C GLY A 273 26.02 11.19 -17.78
N GLU A 274 25.89 12.53 -17.75
CA GLU A 274 25.98 13.30 -16.53
C GLU A 274 24.78 13.05 -15.62
N LYS A 275 24.99 13.10 -14.30
CA LYS A 275 23.90 12.94 -13.32
C LYS A 275 22.84 14.02 -13.49
N HIS A 276 21.59 13.60 -13.42
CA HIS A 276 20.46 14.50 -13.41
C HIS A 276 20.23 15.10 -12.00
N HIS A 277 20.01 16.41 -11.96
CA HIS A 277 19.57 17.08 -10.74
C HIS A 277 18.06 16.92 -10.57
N GLY A 278 17.67 16.06 -9.64
CA GLY A 278 16.26 15.77 -9.35
C GLY A 278 15.67 14.65 -10.19
N ASN A 279 14.56 14.11 -9.68
CA ASN A 279 13.70 13.16 -10.38
C ASN A 279 12.24 13.54 -10.12
N TYR A 280 11.37 13.28 -11.07
CA TYR A 280 9.96 13.66 -10.98
C TYR A 280 9.06 12.69 -11.73
N GLY A 281 7.79 12.71 -11.37
CA GLY A 281 6.76 12.01 -12.10
C GLY A 281 5.40 12.66 -11.88
N VAL A 282 4.46 12.32 -12.75
CA VAL A 282 3.07 12.76 -12.68
C VAL A 282 2.16 11.55 -12.76
N TYR A 283 0.99 11.64 -12.11
CA TYR A 283 0.00 10.58 -12.16
C TYR A 283 -1.43 11.13 -12.20
N ALA A 284 -2.34 10.33 -12.72
CA ALA A 284 -3.77 10.59 -12.63
C ALA A 284 -4.53 9.31 -12.28
N ILE A 285 -5.67 9.49 -11.60
CA ILE A 285 -6.53 8.41 -11.11
C ILE A 285 -7.97 8.79 -11.36
N ALA A 286 -8.76 7.84 -11.84
CA ALA A 286 -10.21 7.92 -11.91
C ALA A 286 -10.81 6.67 -11.27
N ASP A 287 -11.59 6.87 -10.20
CA ASP A 287 -12.47 5.86 -9.60
C ASP A 287 -13.90 6.27 -9.87
N GLN A 288 -14.72 5.39 -10.46
CA GLN A 288 -16.11 5.70 -10.77
C GLN A 288 -17.02 4.52 -10.44
N GLN A 289 -18.01 4.75 -9.60
CA GLN A 289 -19.17 3.86 -9.50
C GLN A 289 -20.01 4.05 -10.75
N VAL A 290 -20.23 2.99 -11.52
CA VAL A 290 -20.98 3.04 -12.78
C VAL A 290 -22.40 2.50 -12.64
N TRP A 291 -22.66 1.76 -11.57
CA TRP A 291 -23.99 1.23 -11.25
C TRP A 291 -24.09 0.87 -9.77
N HIS A 292 -25.30 1.01 -9.19
CA HIS A 292 -25.64 0.44 -7.88
C HIS A 292 -27.13 0.13 -7.79
N ALA A 293 -27.50 -0.89 -7.01
CA ALA A 293 -28.87 -1.23 -6.64
C ALA A 293 -28.88 -1.88 -5.24
N GLY A 294 -29.42 -1.19 -4.25
CA GLY A 294 -29.34 -1.64 -2.85
C GLY A 294 -27.88 -1.76 -2.38
N ALA A 295 -27.51 -2.95 -1.92
CA ALA A 295 -26.13 -3.26 -1.50
C ALA A 295 -25.20 -3.59 -2.66
N GLN A 296 -25.73 -3.88 -3.84
CA GLN A 296 -24.95 -4.24 -5.02
C GLN A 296 -24.36 -3.00 -5.69
N GLY A 297 -23.15 -3.10 -6.20
CA GLY A 297 -22.49 -2.01 -6.87
C GLY A 297 -21.45 -2.47 -7.88
N LEU A 298 -21.29 -1.70 -8.96
CA LEU A 298 -20.25 -1.88 -9.95
C LEU A 298 -19.39 -0.61 -9.99
N GLY A 299 -18.09 -0.76 -9.71
CA GLY A 299 -17.07 0.26 -9.81
C GLY A 299 -16.11 -0.04 -10.94
N VAL A 300 -15.57 1.01 -11.54
CA VAL A 300 -14.45 0.93 -12.50
C VAL A 300 -13.37 1.90 -12.06
N PHE A 301 -12.11 1.60 -12.40
CA PHE A 301 -11.03 2.55 -12.20
C PHE A 301 -10.05 2.51 -13.35
N GLY A 302 -9.35 3.63 -13.50
CA GLY A 302 -8.19 3.77 -14.37
C GLY A 302 -7.14 4.64 -13.68
N ARG A 303 -5.88 4.24 -13.75
CA ARG A 303 -4.75 4.94 -13.18
C ARG A 303 -3.62 4.94 -14.19
N PHE A 304 -2.82 5.98 -14.22
CA PHE A 304 -1.58 6.02 -14.99
C PHE A 304 -0.55 6.93 -14.33
N ALA A 305 0.73 6.61 -14.51
CA ALA A 305 1.84 7.44 -14.09
C ALA A 305 2.94 7.47 -15.15
N PHE A 306 3.75 8.52 -15.10
CA PHE A 306 4.85 8.77 -16.03
C PHE A 306 6.03 9.38 -15.28
N ALA A 307 7.27 8.93 -15.64
CA ALA A 307 8.54 9.51 -15.23
C ALA A 307 9.53 9.55 -16.42
N PRO A 308 10.59 10.41 -16.40
CA PRO A 308 11.60 10.47 -17.44
C PRO A 308 12.33 9.14 -17.65
N GLU A 309 12.56 8.74 -18.90
CA GLU A 309 13.23 7.48 -19.26
C GLU A 309 14.73 7.47 -18.92
N ASP A 310 15.38 8.63 -18.92
CA ASP A 310 16.83 8.79 -18.79
C ASP A 310 17.41 8.43 -17.41
N ARG A 311 16.58 8.34 -16.39
CA ARG A 311 16.99 8.07 -15.01
C ARG A 311 16.08 7.10 -14.24
N ASN A 312 15.10 6.51 -14.89
CA ASN A 312 14.08 5.67 -14.27
C ASN A 312 14.00 4.32 -14.96
N LEU A 313 13.84 3.24 -14.18
CA LEU A 313 13.64 1.89 -14.71
C LEU A 313 12.28 1.78 -15.40
N VAL A 314 11.22 2.31 -14.76
CA VAL A 314 9.85 2.29 -15.30
C VAL A 314 9.48 3.70 -15.75
N ALA A 315 9.31 3.88 -17.05
CA ALA A 315 9.00 5.20 -17.61
C ALA A 315 7.50 5.52 -17.62
N PHE A 316 6.68 4.50 -17.65
CA PHE A 316 5.22 4.60 -17.72
C PHE A 316 4.58 3.36 -17.12
N ASP A 317 3.54 3.57 -16.36
CA ASP A 317 2.65 2.50 -15.92
C ASP A 317 1.18 2.90 -16.06
N THR A 318 0.31 1.90 -16.17
CA THR A 318 -1.15 2.09 -16.16
C THR A 318 -1.85 0.88 -15.57
N GLU A 319 -2.88 1.14 -14.79
CA GLU A 319 -3.75 0.13 -14.20
C GLU A 319 -5.20 0.44 -14.53
N ALA A 320 -5.97 -0.61 -14.75
CA ALA A 320 -7.41 -0.51 -14.94
C ALA A 320 -8.10 -1.74 -14.39
N GLY A 321 -9.34 -1.58 -13.97
CA GLY A 321 -10.11 -2.72 -13.48
C GLY A 321 -11.53 -2.39 -13.15
N VAL A 322 -12.24 -3.46 -12.75
CA VAL A 322 -13.63 -3.44 -12.34
C VAL A 322 -13.79 -4.11 -10.98
N THR A 323 -14.72 -3.62 -10.17
CA THR A 323 -15.06 -4.18 -8.87
C THR A 323 -16.58 -4.34 -8.78
N CYS A 324 -17.04 -5.51 -8.36
CA CYS A 324 -18.44 -5.84 -8.21
C CYS A 324 -18.73 -6.20 -6.75
N THR A 325 -19.47 -5.35 -6.04
CA THR A 325 -19.89 -5.60 -4.65
C THR A 325 -21.23 -6.30 -4.64
N GLY A 326 -21.42 -7.29 -3.74
CA GLY A 326 -22.69 -7.95 -3.52
C GLY A 326 -23.15 -8.84 -4.69
N LEU A 327 -22.21 -9.42 -5.47
CA LEU A 327 -22.53 -10.24 -6.66
C LEU A 327 -23.35 -11.48 -6.30
N LEU A 328 -23.06 -12.12 -5.18
CA LEU A 328 -23.74 -13.36 -4.77
C LEU A 328 -24.88 -13.05 -3.78
N PRO A 329 -26.05 -13.70 -3.92
CA PRO A 329 -27.17 -13.50 -2.99
C PRO A 329 -26.76 -13.79 -1.53
N GLY A 330 -27.13 -12.88 -0.60
CA GLY A 330 -26.80 -12.98 0.82
C GLY A 330 -25.32 -12.69 1.16
N ARG A 331 -24.54 -12.17 0.19
CA ARG A 331 -23.13 -11.83 0.33
C ARG A 331 -22.88 -10.35 -0.02
N ASP A 332 -23.68 -9.47 0.56
CA ASP A 332 -23.74 -8.05 0.23
C ASP A 332 -22.42 -7.29 0.49
N GLY A 333 -21.60 -7.80 1.40
CA GLY A 333 -20.28 -7.22 1.74
C GLY A 333 -19.12 -7.74 0.92
N ASP A 334 -19.32 -8.76 0.09
CA ASP A 334 -18.25 -9.37 -0.70
C ASP A 334 -17.98 -8.59 -1.97
N VAL A 335 -16.72 -8.66 -2.44
CA VAL A 335 -16.28 -7.94 -3.63
C VAL A 335 -15.52 -8.90 -4.56
N LEU A 336 -15.99 -9.00 -5.80
CA LEU A 336 -15.24 -9.58 -6.91
C LEU A 336 -14.49 -8.46 -7.63
N SER A 337 -13.19 -8.64 -7.87
CA SER A 337 -12.34 -7.69 -8.56
C SER A 337 -11.63 -8.35 -9.73
N ALA A 338 -11.52 -7.65 -10.87
CA ALA A 338 -10.70 -8.05 -12.02
C ALA A 338 -9.99 -6.84 -12.59
N GLY A 339 -8.68 -6.95 -12.84
CA GLY A 339 -7.87 -5.81 -13.28
C GLY A 339 -6.59 -6.19 -13.98
N VAL A 340 -5.94 -5.17 -14.54
CA VAL A 340 -4.67 -5.26 -15.25
C VAL A 340 -3.73 -4.15 -14.77
N VAL A 341 -2.46 -4.52 -14.58
CA VAL A 341 -1.33 -3.60 -14.38
C VAL A 341 -0.38 -3.78 -15.53
N PHE A 342 0.04 -2.67 -16.13
CA PHE A 342 1.03 -2.62 -17.21
C PHE A 342 2.16 -1.68 -16.80
N ALA A 343 3.40 -2.14 -16.82
CA ALA A 343 4.60 -1.36 -16.55
C ALA A 343 5.56 -1.40 -17.72
N LYS A 344 5.88 -0.23 -18.30
CA LYS A 344 6.83 -0.07 -19.40
C LYS A 344 8.22 0.24 -18.86
N VAL A 345 9.18 -0.66 -19.12
CA VAL A 345 10.60 -0.42 -18.84
C VAL A 345 11.15 0.63 -19.81
N SER A 346 11.94 1.57 -19.31
CA SER A 346 12.54 2.63 -20.12
C SER A 346 13.49 2.07 -21.17
N SER A 347 13.62 2.78 -22.30
CA SER A 347 14.58 2.43 -23.35
C SER A 347 16.02 2.51 -22.85
N GLU A 348 16.34 3.55 -22.08
CA GLU A 348 17.67 3.78 -21.52
C GLU A 348 18.09 2.68 -20.56
N ALA A 349 17.19 2.24 -19.66
CA ALA A 349 17.46 1.14 -18.73
C ALA A 349 17.77 -0.19 -19.43
N ARG A 350 17.12 -0.44 -20.57
CA ARG A 350 17.35 -1.63 -21.41
C ARG A 350 18.71 -1.61 -22.07
N ASP A 351 19.08 -0.46 -22.63
CA ASP A 351 20.31 -0.30 -23.39
C ASP A 351 21.53 -0.31 -22.45
N ALA A 352 21.41 0.25 -21.25
CA ALA A 352 22.46 0.31 -20.24
C ALA A 352 22.91 -1.05 -19.71
N GLN A 353 22.04 -2.06 -19.69
CA GLN A 353 22.36 -3.38 -19.14
C GLN A 353 23.05 -4.33 -20.12
N GLY A 354 23.30 -3.91 -21.39
CA GLY A 354 24.05 -4.69 -22.38
C GLY A 354 23.40 -6.01 -22.84
N GLU A 355 22.31 -6.40 -22.23
CA GLU A 355 21.41 -7.48 -22.63
C GLU A 355 20.08 -6.82 -22.94
N PRO A 356 19.58 -6.89 -24.18
CA PRO A 356 18.28 -6.33 -24.46
C PRO A 356 17.23 -7.07 -23.65
N PHE A 357 16.52 -6.35 -22.77
CA PHE A 357 15.21 -6.81 -22.31
C PHE A 357 14.38 -7.07 -23.58
N PRO A 358 13.96 -8.30 -23.86
CA PRO A 358 13.32 -8.61 -25.13
C PRO A 358 11.91 -8.08 -25.21
N THR A 359 11.35 -7.83 -24.03
CA THR A 359 10.04 -7.22 -23.83
C THR A 359 10.24 -5.88 -23.16
N HIS A 360 9.53 -4.89 -23.65
CA HIS A 360 9.62 -3.53 -23.16
C HIS A 360 8.68 -3.30 -21.96
N HIS A 361 8.04 -4.36 -21.46
CA HIS A 361 7.00 -4.24 -20.46
C HIS A 361 6.75 -5.55 -19.72
N GLU A 362 6.22 -5.41 -18.54
CA GLU A 362 5.54 -6.46 -17.80
C GLU A 362 4.05 -6.13 -17.72
N THR A 363 3.19 -7.14 -17.75
CA THR A 363 1.75 -7.00 -17.56
C THR A 363 1.27 -8.05 -16.56
N ALA A 364 0.56 -7.65 -15.52
CA ALA A 364 -0.11 -8.56 -14.59
C ALA A 364 -1.63 -8.44 -14.73
N LEU A 365 -2.30 -9.57 -14.89
CA LEU A 365 -3.75 -9.69 -14.74
C LEU A 365 -4.06 -10.25 -13.36
N GLU A 366 -5.04 -9.70 -12.67
CA GLU A 366 -5.49 -10.21 -11.38
C GLU A 366 -7.00 -10.37 -11.34
N VAL A 367 -7.44 -11.47 -10.76
CA VAL A 367 -8.84 -11.72 -10.37
C VAL A 367 -8.85 -12.16 -8.92
N SER A 368 -9.56 -11.44 -8.06
CA SER A 368 -9.67 -11.78 -6.65
C SER A 368 -11.12 -11.66 -6.15
N TYR A 369 -11.45 -12.44 -5.12
CA TYR A 369 -12.74 -12.40 -4.47
C TYR A 369 -12.58 -12.18 -2.97
N GLN A 370 -12.90 -10.97 -2.50
CA GLN A 370 -12.84 -10.62 -1.09
C GLN A 370 -14.13 -11.05 -0.39
N ALA A 371 -14.07 -12.11 0.41
CA ALA A 371 -15.19 -12.64 1.18
C ALA A 371 -15.14 -12.11 2.62
N SER A 372 -16.13 -11.30 3.01
CA SER A 372 -16.36 -10.90 4.41
C SER A 372 -17.02 -12.04 5.16
N VAL A 373 -16.25 -12.88 5.86
CA VAL A 373 -16.76 -14.06 6.59
C VAL A 373 -17.57 -13.61 7.81
N ASN A 374 -17.05 -12.62 8.53
CA ASN A 374 -17.69 -11.95 9.66
C ASN A 374 -17.01 -10.58 9.92
N ASP A 375 -17.36 -9.89 10.99
CA ASP A 375 -16.88 -8.53 11.30
C ASP A 375 -15.37 -8.44 11.51
N TRP A 376 -14.70 -9.53 11.85
CA TRP A 376 -13.27 -9.57 12.16
C TRP A 376 -12.43 -10.41 11.19
N LEU A 377 -13.04 -11.20 10.28
CA LEU A 377 -12.34 -12.09 9.34
C LEU A 377 -12.77 -11.82 7.91
N THR A 378 -11.81 -11.52 7.06
CA THR A 378 -11.94 -11.51 5.61
C THR A 378 -11.01 -12.57 5.00
N VAL A 379 -11.50 -13.31 3.99
CA VAL A 379 -10.74 -14.28 3.22
C VAL A 379 -10.76 -13.86 1.75
N GLN A 380 -9.62 -13.90 1.07
CA GLN A 380 -9.50 -13.42 -0.30
C GLN A 380 -8.67 -14.40 -1.14
N PRO A 381 -9.30 -15.37 -1.84
CA PRO A 381 -8.66 -16.10 -2.93
C PRO A 381 -8.27 -15.14 -4.05
N ASP A 382 -7.13 -15.41 -4.66
CA ASP A 382 -6.49 -14.58 -5.67
C ASP A 382 -5.88 -15.43 -6.78
N PHE A 383 -5.95 -14.92 -8.00
CA PHE A 383 -5.32 -15.51 -9.17
C PHE A 383 -4.67 -14.41 -9.99
N GLN A 384 -3.38 -14.58 -10.31
CA GLN A 384 -2.64 -13.66 -11.16
C GLN A 384 -1.99 -14.39 -12.34
N TYR A 385 -1.97 -13.72 -13.48
CA TYR A 385 -1.21 -14.12 -14.66
C TYR A 385 -0.25 -13.00 -15.02
N VAL A 386 1.04 -13.27 -14.94
CA VAL A 386 2.09 -12.26 -15.19
C VAL A 386 2.77 -12.57 -16.52
N PHE A 387 2.56 -11.69 -17.48
CA PHE A 387 3.25 -11.71 -18.77
C PHE A 387 4.62 -11.07 -18.62
N ASN A 388 5.65 -11.75 -19.12
CA ASN A 388 7.04 -11.27 -19.12
C ASN A 388 7.53 -10.81 -17.74
N PRO A 389 7.52 -11.67 -16.69
CA PRO A 389 7.96 -11.29 -15.35
C PRO A 389 9.33 -10.63 -15.36
N GLY A 390 9.45 -9.46 -14.69
CA GLY A 390 10.67 -8.66 -14.67
C GLY A 390 11.04 -8.01 -15.99
N ALA A 391 10.18 -8.09 -17.02
CA ALA A 391 10.46 -7.69 -18.40
C ALA A 391 11.74 -8.34 -18.99
N VAL A 392 12.15 -9.53 -18.51
CA VAL A 392 13.36 -10.23 -18.93
C VAL A 392 13.08 -11.32 -19.98
N ARG A 393 14.02 -11.51 -20.90
CA ARG A 393 13.89 -12.40 -22.08
C ARG A 393 13.71 -13.88 -21.74
N SER A 394 14.27 -14.34 -20.64
CA SER A 394 14.27 -15.75 -20.26
C SER A 394 13.05 -16.14 -19.42
N GLY A 395 12.23 -15.15 -19.02
CA GLY A 395 11.05 -15.36 -18.18
C GLY A 395 9.93 -16.02 -18.98
N ARG A 396 9.40 -17.15 -18.48
CA ARG A 396 8.11 -17.67 -18.94
C ARG A 396 7.03 -16.92 -18.18
N ASP A 397 5.92 -16.63 -18.84
CA ASP A 397 4.75 -16.08 -18.17
C ASP A 397 4.40 -16.88 -16.91
N ALA A 398 4.16 -16.19 -15.82
CA ALA A 398 3.91 -16.85 -14.53
C ALA A 398 2.40 -16.99 -14.26
N VAL A 399 2.02 -18.14 -13.71
CA VAL A 399 0.68 -18.40 -13.19
C VAL A 399 0.76 -18.48 -11.67
N VAL A 400 0.13 -17.55 -11.00
CA VAL A 400 0.17 -17.42 -9.54
C VAL A 400 -1.22 -17.60 -8.96
N ALA A 401 -1.34 -18.36 -7.87
CA ALA A 401 -2.56 -18.47 -7.08
C ALA A 401 -2.26 -18.18 -5.62
N GLY A 402 -3.14 -17.45 -4.96
CA GLY A 402 -3.00 -17.04 -3.58
C GLY A 402 -4.25 -17.15 -2.75
N LEU A 403 -4.07 -17.13 -1.45
CA LEU A 403 -5.13 -17.02 -0.47
C LEU A 403 -4.65 -16.10 0.66
N ARG A 404 -5.32 -14.94 0.79
CA ARG A 404 -5.12 -14.02 1.91
C ARG A 404 -6.21 -14.19 2.95
N PHE A 405 -5.84 -14.07 4.20
CA PHE A 405 -6.77 -13.89 5.29
C PHE A 405 -6.38 -12.68 6.14
N SER A 406 -7.38 -11.88 6.51
CA SER A 406 -7.20 -10.64 7.26
C SER A 406 -8.04 -10.69 8.52
N LEU A 407 -7.40 -10.47 9.67
CA LEU A 407 -8.02 -10.39 10.99
C LEU A 407 -7.93 -8.94 11.48
N SER A 408 -9.06 -8.40 11.96
CA SER A 408 -9.14 -7.01 12.46
C SER A 408 -9.88 -6.99 13.79
N PHE A 409 -9.21 -6.44 14.83
CA PHE A 409 -9.73 -6.34 16.20
C PHE A 409 -9.66 -4.92 16.71
#